data_b897625c397e04f03d8e261b9821266c
#
_entry.id   b897625c397e04f03d8e261b9821266c
#
_cell.length_a   1.000
_cell.length_b   1.000
_cell.length_c   1.000
_cell.angle_alpha   90.00
_cell.angle_beta   90.00
_cell.angle_gamma   90.00
#
_symmetry.space_group_name_H-M   'P 1'
#
loop_
_entity.id
_entity.type
_entity.pdbx_description
1 polymer ?
#
loop_
_entity_poly.entity_id
_entity_poly.type
_entity_poly.pdbx_seq_one_letter_code
_entity_poly.pdbx_strand_id
1 'polypeptide(L)'
;MTAIPVALEPYRDEHLVAAIESTGGEIVGLDEARVLVWIGTPDDFPEIGDHIEWVALKSAGIEDFFDAGLPDDRRIWTNASGFYAENVAEHALALLLAGLRQINTAVVRHWDKERIDTSVRSLHGSTVAIVGAGGIGASLAPRLKACGARVIAVNRSGRDVPGADEVRRASELDGLWGATDHVVLAAPATAETRHLINAETLAALPDHAWIVNVARGPLVDEAALYRALVDGVIAGAALDVTDPEPPAEDNPLWSLPNVIITPHVANPASGLTREFAPWLAENLRRFAAGEDLLARVTPDRNY
;
A
#
# COMPACT_ATOMS: atom_id res chain seq x y z
N MET A 1 6.82 24.07 28.53
CA MET A 1 6.61 24.23 27.08
C MET A 1 5.17 24.68 26.89
N THR A 2 4.93 25.69 26.06
CA THR A 2 3.56 26.10 25.69
C THR A 2 2.89 24.95 24.97
N ALA A 3 1.63 24.65 25.29
CA ALA A 3 0.85 23.62 24.64
C ALA A 3 0.78 23.88 23.11
N ILE A 4 0.82 22.82 22.30
CA ILE A 4 0.65 22.95 20.86
C ILE A 4 -0.85 22.97 20.57
N PRO A 5 -1.41 24.05 20.00
CA PRO A 5 -2.80 24.08 19.62
C PRO A 5 -3.05 23.23 18.36
N VAL A 6 -3.92 22.24 18.47
CA VAL A 6 -4.21 21.24 17.45
C VAL A 6 -5.70 21.22 17.13
N ALA A 7 -6.07 21.36 15.86
CA ALA A 7 -7.40 21.05 15.37
C ALA A 7 -7.44 19.57 14.93
N LEU A 8 -8.46 18.84 15.35
CA LEU A 8 -8.74 17.47 14.90
C LEU A 8 -10.09 17.48 14.17
N GLU A 9 -10.07 17.27 12.88
CA GLU A 9 -11.21 17.43 11.98
C GLU A 9 -11.34 16.25 11.00
N PRO A 10 -12.54 15.94 10.47
CA PRO A 10 -13.82 16.63 10.67
C PRO A 10 -14.56 16.20 11.95
N TYR A 11 -14.08 15.22 12.68
CA TYR A 11 -14.68 14.75 13.94
C TYR A 11 -13.62 14.41 14.98
N ARG A 12 -14.00 14.39 16.24
CA ARG A 12 -13.10 14.04 17.35
C ARG A 12 -13.12 12.54 17.61
N ASP A 13 -12.00 11.88 17.31
CA ASP A 13 -11.76 10.49 17.67
C ASP A 13 -11.05 10.42 19.04
N GLU A 14 -11.54 9.56 19.94
CA GLU A 14 -11.04 9.47 21.33
C GLU A 14 -9.56 9.05 21.41
N HIS A 15 -9.09 8.18 20.51
CA HIS A 15 -7.71 7.72 20.50
C HIS A 15 -6.76 8.82 20.03
N LEU A 16 -7.17 9.61 19.04
CA LEU A 16 -6.39 10.73 18.55
C LEU A 16 -6.40 11.90 19.56
N VAL A 17 -7.54 12.16 20.21
CA VAL A 17 -7.61 13.11 21.33
C VAL A 17 -6.60 12.74 22.41
N ALA A 18 -6.63 11.49 22.89
CA ALA A 18 -5.69 11.01 23.90
C ALA A 18 -4.24 11.10 23.45
N ALA A 19 -3.95 10.81 22.17
CA ALA A 19 -2.61 10.94 21.61
C ALA A 19 -2.12 12.39 21.62
N ILE A 20 -2.95 13.35 21.21
CA ILE A 20 -2.64 14.78 21.21
C ILE A 20 -2.35 15.26 22.64
N GLU A 21 -3.25 15.00 23.58
CA GLU A 21 -3.13 15.41 24.98
C GLU A 21 -1.89 14.79 25.66
N SER A 22 -1.58 13.51 25.35
CA SER A 22 -0.41 12.82 25.91
C SER A 22 0.93 13.47 25.55
N THR A 23 0.96 14.26 24.49
CA THR A 23 2.17 14.97 24.01
C THR A 23 2.21 16.43 24.48
N GLY A 24 1.24 16.85 25.32
CA GLY A 24 1.09 18.25 25.74
C GLY A 24 0.43 19.15 24.70
N GLY A 25 -0.24 18.55 23.70
CA GLY A 25 -1.10 19.27 22.76
C GLY A 25 -2.42 19.66 23.41
N GLU A 26 -3.02 20.72 22.91
CA GLU A 26 -4.34 21.22 23.31
C GLU A 26 -5.26 21.21 22.10
N ILE A 27 -6.45 20.60 22.24
CA ILE A 27 -7.43 20.59 21.16
C ILE A 27 -8.21 21.89 21.15
N VAL A 28 -8.08 22.61 20.05
CA VAL A 28 -8.69 23.92 19.81
C VAL A 28 -9.53 23.91 18.52
N GLY A 29 -10.19 25.02 18.23
CA GLY A 29 -10.83 25.23 16.92
C GLY A 29 -9.80 25.48 15.83
N LEU A 30 -10.23 25.29 14.56
CA LEU A 30 -9.35 25.46 13.40
C LEU A 30 -8.69 26.84 13.34
N ASP A 31 -9.40 27.88 13.71
CA ASP A 31 -8.90 29.28 13.67
C ASP A 31 -7.79 29.57 14.68
N GLU A 32 -7.65 28.73 15.72
CA GLU A 32 -6.67 28.90 16.80
C GLU A 32 -5.51 27.89 16.69
N ALA A 33 -5.64 26.90 15.77
CA ALA A 33 -4.72 25.79 15.67
C ALA A 33 -3.43 26.17 14.92
N ARG A 34 -2.31 25.55 15.29
CA ARG A 34 -1.07 25.53 14.52
C ARG A 34 -0.91 24.22 13.74
N VAL A 35 -1.59 23.18 14.19
CA VAL A 35 -1.55 21.86 13.57
C VAL A 35 -2.99 21.44 13.22
N LEU A 36 -3.21 20.99 11.99
CA LEU A 36 -4.44 20.34 11.57
C LEU A 36 -4.19 18.83 11.42
N VAL A 37 -4.89 18.04 12.21
CA VAL A 37 -5.00 16.58 12.00
C VAL A 37 -6.26 16.33 11.22
N TRP A 38 -6.09 15.96 9.96
CA TRP A 38 -7.19 15.71 9.04
C TRP A 38 -7.44 14.20 8.86
N ILE A 39 -8.64 13.75 9.18
CA ILE A 39 -9.05 12.34 9.11
C ILE A 39 -10.21 12.11 8.14
N GLY A 40 -10.58 13.13 7.36
CA GLY A 40 -11.58 13.09 6.30
C GLY A 40 -11.01 12.84 4.90
N THR A 41 -11.84 13.11 3.90
CA THR A 41 -11.51 13.04 2.47
C THR A 41 -11.07 14.41 1.92
N PRO A 42 -10.48 14.50 0.72
CA PRO A 42 -10.16 15.79 0.09
C PRO A 42 -11.39 16.67 -0.14
N ASP A 43 -12.54 16.07 -0.45
CA ASP A 43 -13.77 16.79 -0.82
C ASP A 43 -14.31 17.67 0.33
N ASP A 44 -14.09 17.22 1.56
CA ASP A 44 -14.55 17.91 2.76
C ASP A 44 -13.45 18.76 3.42
N PHE A 45 -12.28 18.89 2.76
CA PHE A 45 -11.13 19.58 3.35
C PHE A 45 -11.44 21.07 3.58
N PRO A 46 -11.21 21.61 4.80
CA PRO A 46 -11.57 22.98 5.12
C PRO A 46 -10.63 23.99 4.49
N GLU A 47 -11.10 25.22 4.33
CA GLU A 47 -10.20 26.36 4.10
C GLU A 47 -9.32 26.57 5.33
N ILE A 48 -8.00 26.62 5.15
CA ILE A 48 -7.03 26.77 6.23
C ILE A 48 -6.21 28.06 6.07
N GLY A 49 -6.08 28.81 7.16
CA GLY A 49 -5.30 30.04 7.20
C GLY A 49 -3.79 29.79 7.29
N ASP A 50 -3.01 30.86 7.13
CA ASP A 50 -1.53 30.81 7.19
C ASP A 50 -0.97 30.50 8.60
N HIS A 51 -1.80 30.51 9.63
CA HIS A 51 -1.45 30.13 11.00
C HIS A 51 -1.27 28.61 11.17
N ILE A 52 -1.82 27.80 10.25
CA ILE A 52 -1.57 26.36 10.23
C ILE A 52 -0.17 26.12 9.65
N GLU A 53 0.71 25.59 10.48
CA GLU A 53 2.11 25.29 10.13
C GLU A 53 2.29 23.84 9.63
N TRP A 54 1.45 22.93 10.13
CA TRP A 54 1.52 21.51 9.78
C TRP A 54 0.14 20.90 9.60
N VAL A 55 -0.03 20.12 8.50
CA VAL A 55 -1.19 19.30 8.23
C VAL A 55 -0.78 17.82 8.29
N ALA A 56 -1.40 17.08 9.19
CA ALA A 56 -1.20 15.63 9.35
C ALA A 56 -2.38 14.87 8.74
N LEU A 57 -2.13 14.13 7.66
CA LEU A 57 -3.13 13.29 7.00
C LEU A 57 -3.07 11.87 7.57
N LYS A 58 -4.25 11.29 7.90
CA LYS A 58 -4.38 9.90 8.35
C LYS A 58 -4.09 8.89 7.21
N SER A 59 -4.32 9.26 5.97
CA SER A 59 -4.14 8.39 4.81
C SER A 59 -2.68 8.20 4.48
N ALA A 60 -2.29 7.01 4.01
CA ALA A 60 -0.95 6.74 3.46
C ALA A 60 -0.87 7.16 1.98
N GLY A 61 -1.88 6.79 1.16
CA GLY A 61 -2.06 7.32 -0.19
C GLY A 61 -2.78 8.65 -0.11
N ILE A 62 -2.27 9.61 -0.84
CA ILE A 62 -2.76 10.99 -0.85
C ILE A 62 -2.82 11.59 -2.26
N GLU A 63 -2.87 10.70 -3.26
CA GLU A 63 -2.98 11.08 -4.67
C GLU A 63 -4.18 12.01 -4.88
N ASP A 64 -5.34 11.69 -4.29
CA ASP A 64 -6.58 12.48 -4.38
C ASP A 64 -6.43 13.88 -3.76
N PHE A 65 -5.58 14.02 -2.73
CA PHE A 65 -5.27 15.35 -2.15
C PHE A 65 -4.42 16.19 -3.10
N PHE A 66 -3.52 15.58 -3.86
CA PHE A 66 -2.76 16.27 -4.90
C PHE A 66 -3.66 16.65 -6.09
N ASP A 67 -4.54 15.76 -6.52
CA ASP A 67 -5.49 16.02 -7.59
C ASP A 67 -6.45 17.17 -7.24
N ALA A 68 -6.79 17.29 -5.94
CA ALA A 68 -7.54 18.41 -5.41
C ALA A 68 -6.69 19.70 -5.21
N GLY A 69 -5.38 19.65 -5.45
CA GLY A 69 -4.48 20.80 -5.32
C GLY A 69 -4.27 21.29 -3.87
N LEU A 70 -4.48 20.42 -2.87
CA LEU A 70 -4.44 20.78 -1.46
C LEU A 70 -3.02 20.89 -0.87
N PRO A 71 -2.07 19.97 -1.12
CA PRO A 71 -0.72 20.11 -0.60
C PRO A 71 0.00 21.33 -1.20
N ASP A 72 0.53 22.18 -0.35
CA ASP A 72 1.26 23.39 -0.73
C ASP A 72 2.69 23.44 -0.14
N ASP A 73 3.52 24.39 -0.60
CA ASP A 73 4.90 24.57 -0.16
C ASP A 73 5.03 25.46 1.09
N ARG A 74 3.93 26.04 1.57
CA ARG A 74 3.95 27.00 2.70
C ARG A 74 3.91 26.31 4.05
N ARG A 75 3.43 25.06 4.07
CA ARG A 75 3.19 24.26 5.26
C ARG A 75 3.95 22.95 5.19
N ILE A 76 4.15 22.35 6.34
CA ILE A 76 4.57 20.95 6.41
C ILE A 76 3.32 20.10 6.20
N TRP A 77 3.42 19.12 5.29
CA TRP A 77 2.41 18.08 5.13
C TRP A 77 3.04 16.74 5.49
N THR A 78 2.32 15.91 6.22
CA THR A 78 2.69 14.52 6.49
C THR A 78 1.52 13.61 6.19
N ASN A 79 1.83 12.39 5.76
CA ASN A 79 0.85 11.33 5.58
C ASN A 79 1.18 10.13 6.48
N ALA A 80 0.43 9.04 6.39
CA ALA A 80 0.69 7.82 7.15
C ALA A 80 1.59 6.82 6.40
N SER A 81 2.41 7.30 5.44
CA SER A 81 3.30 6.43 4.67
C SER A 81 4.29 5.70 5.58
N GLY A 82 4.37 4.38 5.45
CA GLY A 82 5.20 3.51 6.26
C GLY A 82 4.53 3.04 7.57
N PHE A 83 3.51 3.72 8.04
CA PHE A 83 2.81 3.32 9.27
C PHE A 83 2.04 2.01 9.09
N TYR A 84 1.30 1.87 8.00
CA TYR A 84 0.48 0.70 7.70
C TYR A 84 1.25 -0.47 7.07
N ALA A 85 2.59 -0.38 7.04
CA ALA A 85 3.43 -1.33 6.34
C ALA A 85 3.28 -2.78 6.82
N GLU A 86 3.09 -2.97 8.12
CA GLU A 86 2.97 -4.30 8.73
C GLU A 86 1.69 -5.01 8.28
N ASN A 87 0.54 -4.34 8.38
CA ASN A 87 -0.76 -4.88 8.00
C ASN A 87 -0.80 -5.22 6.51
N VAL A 88 -0.32 -4.30 5.66
CA VAL A 88 -0.30 -4.50 4.21
C VAL A 88 0.65 -5.62 3.80
N ALA A 89 1.81 -5.73 4.47
CA ALA A 89 2.75 -6.83 4.22
C ALA A 89 2.19 -8.19 4.63
N GLU A 90 1.47 -8.26 5.76
CA GLU A 90 0.79 -9.47 6.19
C GLU A 90 -0.30 -9.88 5.19
N HIS A 91 -1.12 -8.93 4.76
CA HIS A 91 -2.17 -9.16 3.77
C HIS A 91 -1.59 -9.63 2.42
N ALA A 92 -0.53 -9.00 1.93
CA ALA A 92 0.15 -9.40 0.70
C ALA A 92 0.68 -10.84 0.77
N LEU A 93 1.28 -11.24 1.90
CA LEU A 93 1.72 -12.62 2.12
C LEU A 93 0.53 -13.57 2.17
N ALA A 94 -0.55 -13.20 2.86
CA ALA A 94 -1.77 -14.02 2.95
C ALA A 94 -2.39 -14.26 1.57
N LEU A 95 -2.50 -13.21 0.74
CA LEU A 95 -2.99 -13.29 -0.63
C LEU A 95 -2.12 -14.20 -1.51
N LEU A 96 -0.79 -14.02 -1.47
CA LEU A 96 0.14 -14.85 -2.22
C LEU A 96 0.01 -16.33 -1.80
N LEU A 97 0.01 -16.60 -0.50
CA LEU A 97 -0.14 -17.97 0.00
C LEU A 97 -1.52 -18.54 -0.32
N ALA A 98 -2.60 -17.77 -0.25
CA ALA A 98 -3.94 -18.23 -0.60
C ALA A 98 -4.01 -18.68 -2.07
N GLY A 99 -3.41 -17.93 -2.98
CA GLY A 99 -3.31 -18.29 -4.39
C GLY A 99 -2.46 -19.55 -4.61
N LEU A 100 -1.23 -19.56 -4.11
CA LEU A 100 -0.30 -20.68 -4.26
C LEU A 100 -0.85 -21.99 -3.67
N ARG A 101 -1.56 -21.92 -2.55
CA ARG A 101 -2.15 -23.06 -1.86
C ARG A 101 -3.57 -23.38 -2.33
N GLN A 102 -4.08 -22.65 -3.35
CA GLN A 102 -5.42 -22.85 -3.91
C GLN A 102 -6.55 -22.77 -2.87
N ILE A 103 -6.38 -21.92 -1.85
CA ILE A 103 -7.35 -21.80 -0.74
C ILE A 103 -8.68 -21.27 -1.26
N ASN A 104 -8.64 -20.24 -2.15
CA ASN A 104 -9.82 -19.72 -2.82
C ASN A 104 -10.57 -20.79 -3.61
N THR A 105 -9.86 -21.63 -4.36
CA THR A 105 -10.45 -22.73 -5.12
C THR A 105 -11.08 -23.77 -4.19
N ALA A 106 -10.41 -24.12 -3.09
CA ALA A 106 -10.93 -25.09 -2.12
C ALA A 106 -12.20 -24.59 -1.41
N VAL A 107 -12.28 -23.30 -1.10
CA VAL A 107 -13.47 -22.68 -0.50
C VAL A 107 -14.69 -22.78 -1.42
N VAL A 108 -14.50 -22.53 -2.72
CA VAL A 108 -15.60 -22.52 -3.70
C VAL A 108 -15.97 -23.92 -4.18
N ARG A 109 -14.97 -24.82 -4.38
CA ARG A 109 -15.17 -26.15 -4.97
C ARG A 109 -15.18 -27.28 -3.96
N HIS A 110 -15.10 -26.97 -2.67
CA HIS A 110 -15.11 -27.96 -1.59
C HIS A 110 -14.02 -29.03 -1.76
N TRP A 111 -14.35 -30.32 -1.76
CA TRP A 111 -13.41 -31.44 -1.77
C TRP A 111 -12.99 -31.85 -3.21
N ASP A 112 -12.60 -30.87 -4.05
CA ASP A 112 -12.08 -31.11 -5.40
C ASP A 112 -10.56 -31.40 -5.35
N LYS A 113 -10.20 -32.53 -4.70
CA LYS A 113 -8.81 -32.86 -4.39
C LYS A 113 -7.95 -33.02 -5.66
N GLU A 114 -8.46 -33.72 -6.67
CA GLU A 114 -7.70 -34.02 -7.88
C GLU A 114 -7.27 -32.75 -8.62
N ARG A 115 -8.17 -31.82 -8.77
CA ARG A 115 -7.89 -30.52 -9.39
C ARG A 115 -6.92 -29.67 -8.55
N ILE A 116 -7.12 -29.61 -7.24
CA ILE A 116 -6.30 -28.81 -6.35
C ILE A 116 -4.87 -29.34 -6.29
N ASP A 117 -4.68 -30.66 -6.15
CA ASP A 117 -3.35 -31.30 -6.06
C ASP A 117 -2.46 -30.98 -7.28
N THR A 118 -3.04 -30.82 -8.47
CA THR A 118 -2.27 -30.47 -9.68
C THR A 118 -1.82 -29.02 -9.74
N SER A 119 -2.52 -28.13 -9.01
CA SER A 119 -2.33 -26.69 -9.08
C SER A 119 -1.62 -26.08 -7.89
N VAL A 120 -1.57 -26.78 -6.74
CA VAL A 120 -0.88 -26.31 -5.52
C VAL A 120 0.60 -26.12 -5.77
N ARG A 121 1.13 -25.00 -5.32
CA ARG A 121 2.56 -24.66 -5.37
C ARG A 121 3.08 -24.28 -3.99
N SER A 122 4.39 -24.40 -3.80
CA SER A 122 5.08 -23.98 -2.58
C SER A 122 5.71 -22.60 -2.81
N LEU A 123 5.64 -21.73 -1.81
CA LEU A 123 6.43 -20.50 -1.80
C LEU A 123 7.91 -20.78 -1.49
N HIS A 124 8.19 -21.87 -0.75
CA HIS A 124 9.57 -22.30 -0.48
C HIS A 124 10.32 -22.61 -1.78
N GLY A 125 11.47 -22.01 -1.96
CA GLY A 125 12.32 -22.16 -3.13
C GLY A 125 11.95 -21.24 -4.31
N SER A 126 10.86 -20.49 -4.22
CA SER A 126 10.47 -19.51 -5.24
C SER A 126 11.23 -18.19 -5.10
N THR A 127 11.34 -17.46 -6.19
CA THR A 127 11.83 -16.07 -6.22
C THR A 127 10.65 -15.11 -6.29
N VAL A 128 10.56 -14.18 -5.33
CA VAL A 128 9.51 -13.16 -5.29
C VAL A 128 10.10 -11.77 -5.52
N ALA A 129 9.60 -11.06 -6.51
CA ALA A 129 9.92 -9.65 -6.70
C ALA A 129 8.92 -8.78 -5.92
N ILE A 130 9.42 -7.84 -5.12
CA ILE A 130 8.63 -6.79 -4.48
C ILE A 130 8.90 -5.50 -5.23
N VAL A 131 7.96 -5.03 -6.02
CA VAL A 131 8.08 -3.77 -6.77
C VAL A 131 7.48 -2.63 -5.97
N GLY A 132 8.31 -1.68 -5.61
CA GLY A 132 7.99 -0.62 -4.68
C GLY A 132 8.39 -0.95 -3.24
N ALA A 133 9.60 -1.49 -3.06
CA ALA A 133 10.11 -1.90 -1.74
C ALA A 133 10.46 -0.67 -0.85
N GLY A 134 9.41 0.05 -0.44
CA GLY A 134 9.41 1.05 0.61
C GLY A 134 9.17 0.43 1.99
N GLY A 135 8.29 1.02 2.80
CA GLY A 135 7.90 0.50 4.11
C GLY A 135 7.28 -0.90 4.04
N ILE A 136 6.31 -1.09 3.13
CA ILE A 136 5.64 -2.38 2.91
C ILE A 136 6.64 -3.46 2.51
N GLY A 137 7.52 -3.15 1.54
CA GLY A 137 8.52 -4.11 1.09
C GLY A 137 9.53 -4.46 2.16
N ALA A 138 9.95 -3.52 2.98
CA ALA A 138 10.86 -3.76 4.11
C ALA A 138 10.23 -4.66 5.19
N SER A 139 8.90 -4.58 5.35
CA SER A 139 8.14 -5.46 6.26
C SER A 139 7.87 -6.83 5.63
N LEU A 140 7.60 -6.89 4.32
CA LEU A 140 7.27 -8.13 3.61
C LEU A 140 8.48 -9.02 3.34
N ALA A 141 9.63 -8.45 2.97
CA ALA A 141 10.81 -9.20 2.56
C ALA A 141 11.28 -10.23 3.62
N PRO A 142 11.42 -9.88 4.92
CA PRO A 142 11.80 -10.87 5.92
C PRO A 142 10.75 -11.97 6.12
N ARG A 143 9.46 -11.68 5.92
CA ARG A 143 8.37 -12.66 6.00
C ARG A 143 8.44 -13.67 4.86
N LEU A 144 8.64 -13.21 3.63
CA LEU A 144 8.85 -14.09 2.47
C LEU A 144 10.10 -14.96 2.65
N LYS A 145 11.18 -14.38 3.15
CA LYS A 145 12.41 -15.12 3.45
C LYS A 145 12.20 -16.18 4.52
N ALA A 146 11.44 -15.89 5.57
CA ALA A 146 11.09 -16.88 6.60
C ALA A 146 10.26 -18.05 6.04
N CYS A 147 9.50 -17.82 4.95
CA CYS A 147 8.81 -18.86 4.19
C CYS A 147 9.73 -19.62 3.21
N GLY A 148 11.02 -19.28 3.14
CA GLY A 148 12.02 -19.93 2.29
C GLY A 148 12.06 -19.41 0.84
N ALA A 149 11.49 -18.25 0.56
CA ALA A 149 11.60 -17.59 -0.74
C ALA A 149 12.91 -16.81 -0.87
N ARG A 150 13.42 -16.68 -2.10
CA ARG A 150 14.39 -15.67 -2.48
C ARG A 150 13.67 -14.36 -2.78
N VAL A 151 14.16 -13.23 -2.29
CA VAL A 151 13.49 -11.94 -2.43
C VAL A 151 14.34 -10.98 -3.27
N ILE A 152 13.75 -10.46 -4.35
CA ILE A 152 14.28 -9.35 -5.13
C ILE A 152 13.45 -8.12 -4.80
N ALA A 153 14.05 -7.13 -4.15
CA ALA A 153 13.39 -5.87 -3.81
C ALA A 153 13.71 -4.82 -4.87
N VAL A 154 12.66 -4.12 -5.34
CA VAL A 154 12.81 -3.02 -6.30
C VAL A 154 12.37 -1.72 -5.65
N ASN A 155 13.26 -0.73 -5.58
CA ASN A 155 12.92 0.61 -5.13
C ASN A 155 13.62 1.68 -5.99
N ARG A 156 13.15 2.92 -5.86
CA ARG A 156 13.64 4.02 -6.71
C ARG A 156 15.13 4.28 -6.56
N SER A 157 15.67 4.23 -5.36
CA SER A 157 17.05 4.65 -5.05
C SER A 157 18.07 3.51 -5.09
N GLY A 158 17.63 2.24 -5.14
CA GLY A 158 18.50 1.08 -4.97
C GLY A 158 19.02 0.91 -3.53
N ARG A 159 18.35 1.55 -2.55
CA ARG A 159 18.74 1.40 -1.13
C ARG A 159 18.46 0.00 -0.64
N ASP A 160 19.28 -0.46 0.29
CA ASP A 160 19.12 -1.76 0.91
C ASP A 160 17.73 -1.93 1.54
N VAL A 161 17.22 -3.14 1.42
CA VAL A 161 15.93 -3.57 2.00
C VAL A 161 16.20 -4.77 2.92
N PRO A 162 15.93 -4.65 4.22
CA PRO A 162 16.14 -5.74 5.16
C PRO A 162 15.39 -7.01 4.73
N GLY A 163 16.10 -8.13 4.67
CA GLY A 163 15.52 -9.42 4.26
C GLY A 163 15.49 -9.67 2.75
N ALA A 164 15.83 -8.70 1.90
CA ALA A 164 16.01 -8.94 0.48
C ALA A 164 17.37 -9.63 0.21
N ASP A 165 17.38 -10.55 -0.77
CA ASP A 165 18.59 -11.20 -1.26
C ASP A 165 19.25 -10.40 -2.39
N GLU A 166 18.46 -9.56 -3.07
CA GLU A 166 18.89 -8.69 -4.14
C GLU A 166 18.07 -7.40 -4.12
N VAL A 167 18.71 -6.25 -4.42
CA VAL A 167 18.00 -4.98 -4.56
C VAL A 167 18.30 -4.41 -5.94
N ARG A 168 17.26 -3.97 -6.64
CA ARG A 168 17.35 -3.28 -7.94
C ARG A 168 16.74 -1.89 -7.87
N ARG A 169 17.19 -1.02 -8.74
CA ARG A 169 16.56 0.28 -8.96
C ARG A 169 15.32 0.12 -9.83
N ALA A 170 14.31 0.96 -9.62
CA ALA A 170 13.12 0.98 -10.46
C ALA A 170 13.40 1.30 -11.94
N SER A 171 14.56 1.86 -12.26
CA SER A 171 15.04 2.05 -13.64
C SER A 171 15.70 0.80 -14.24
N GLU A 172 15.85 -0.29 -13.49
CA GLU A 172 16.60 -1.49 -13.84
C GLU A 172 15.69 -2.73 -13.78
N LEU A 173 14.54 -2.67 -14.48
CA LEU A 173 13.58 -3.77 -14.52
C LEU A 173 13.87 -4.82 -15.60
N ASP A 174 14.83 -4.53 -16.47
CA ASP A 174 15.24 -5.47 -17.52
C ASP A 174 15.63 -6.83 -16.92
N GLY A 175 15.05 -7.89 -17.46
CA GLY A 175 15.27 -9.26 -16.99
C GLY A 175 14.70 -9.57 -15.60
N LEU A 176 14.01 -8.65 -14.92
CA LEU A 176 13.37 -8.91 -13.63
C LEU A 176 12.28 -9.97 -13.79
N TRP A 177 11.40 -9.78 -14.76
CA TRP A 177 10.19 -10.59 -14.91
C TRP A 177 10.52 -12.06 -15.18
N GLY A 178 11.49 -12.34 -16.05
CA GLY A 178 11.95 -13.70 -16.33
C GLY A 178 12.81 -14.36 -15.23
N ALA A 179 13.29 -13.56 -14.25
CA ALA A 179 14.04 -14.06 -13.09
C ALA A 179 13.18 -14.25 -11.84
N THR A 180 11.86 -14.07 -11.95
CA THR A 180 10.93 -13.98 -10.84
C THR A 180 9.79 -15.00 -11.02
N ASP A 181 9.48 -15.76 -9.96
CA ASP A 181 8.34 -16.67 -9.97
C ASP A 181 7.03 -15.95 -9.61
N HIS A 182 7.07 -14.98 -8.70
CA HIS A 182 5.89 -14.25 -8.25
C HIS A 182 6.22 -12.77 -8.05
N VAL A 183 5.21 -11.91 -8.22
CA VAL A 183 5.35 -10.45 -8.12
C VAL A 183 4.40 -9.90 -7.07
N VAL A 184 4.90 -9.04 -6.18
CA VAL A 184 4.10 -8.22 -5.27
C VAL A 184 4.30 -6.76 -5.61
N LEU A 185 3.21 -6.06 -5.90
CA LEU A 185 3.19 -4.63 -6.18
C LEU A 185 2.88 -3.86 -4.89
N ALA A 186 3.79 -2.96 -4.52
CA ALA A 186 3.70 -2.08 -3.36
C ALA A 186 4.21 -0.65 -3.69
N ALA A 187 4.25 -0.30 -4.98
CA ALA A 187 4.68 1.00 -5.48
C ALA A 187 3.51 2.00 -5.53
N PRO A 188 3.75 3.31 -5.38
CA PRO A 188 2.72 4.33 -5.60
C PRO A 188 2.27 4.35 -7.08
N ALA A 189 1.06 4.86 -7.33
CA ALA A 189 0.58 5.12 -8.66
C ALA A 189 1.18 6.45 -9.17
N THR A 190 1.98 6.38 -10.20
CA THR A 190 2.60 7.51 -10.90
C THR A 190 2.51 7.29 -12.40
N ALA A 191 2.88 8.28 -13.19
CA ALA A 191 2.94 8.12 -14.65
C ALA A 191 3.89 6.99 -15.06
N GLU A 192 5.00 6.78 -14.31
CA GLU A 192 5.99 5.75 -14.60
C GLU A 192 5.53 4.34 -14.16
N THR A 193 4.65 4.25 -13.18
CA THR A 193 4.16 2.95 -12.66
C THR A 193 2.82 2.54 -13.23
N ARG A 194 2.14 3.45 -13.96
CA ARG A 194 0.87 3.12 -14.63
C ARG A 194 1.07 2.00 -15.63
N HIS A 195 0.24 0.96 -15.51
CA HIS A 195 0.30 -0.26 -16.34
C HIS A 195 1.71 -0.90 -16.37
N LEU A 196 2.40 -0.85 -15.22
CA LEU A 196 3.67 -1.55 -15.04
C LEU A 196 3.50 -3.06 -15.32
N ILE A 197 2.37 -3.63 -14.91
CA ILE A 197 1.93 -4.96 -15.32
C ILE A 197 1.01 -4.79 -16.52
N ASN A 198 1.53 -5.14 -17.70
CA ASN A 198 0.88 -5.09 -18.99
C ASN A 198 1.12 -6.40 -19.77
N ALA A 199 0.66 -6.48 -21.02
CA ALA A 199 0.78 -7.70 -21.82
C ALA A 199 2.23 -8.15 -22.01
N GLU A 200 3.19 -7.24 -22.12
CA GLU A 200 4.60 -7.56 -22.33
C GLU A 200 5.22 -8.13 -21.04
N THR A 201 4.98 -7.46 -19.91
CA THR A 201 5.49 -7.92 -18.60
C THR A 201 4.85 -9.23 -18.19
N LEU A 202 3.55 -9.43 -18.46
CA LEU A 202 2.85 -10.70 -18.23
C LEU A 202 3.45 -11.84 -19.07
N ALA A 203 3.74 -11.59 -20.33
CA ALA A 203 4.34 -12.60 -21.21
C ALA A 203 5.80 -12.94 -20.85
N ALA A 204 6.49 -12.08 -20.11
CA ALA A 204 7.85 -12.32 -19.65
C ALA A 204 7.91 -13.12 -18.33
N LEU A 205 6.80 -13.24 -17.61
CA LEU A 205 6.68 -14.06 -16.39
C LEU A 205 6.54 -15.55 -16.73
N PRO A 206 6.95 -16.46 -15.83
CA PRO A 206 6.68 -17.88 -16.00
C PRO A 206 5.18 -18.19 -15.85
N ASP A 207 4.73 -19.28 -16.48
CA ASP A 207 3.33 -19.71 -16.51
C ASP A 207 2.73 -20.02 -15.13
N HIS A 208 3.57 -20.32 -14.15
CA HIS A 208 3.18 -20.56 -12.77
C HIS A 208 3.13 -19.28 -11.90
N ALA A 209 3.37 -18.12 -12.50
CA ALA A 209 3.46 -16.86 -11.75
C ALA A 209 2.13 -16.44 -11.12
N TRP A 210 2.23 -15.87 -9.94
CA TRP A 210 1.15 -15.11 -9.27
C TRP A 210 1.56 -13.65 -9.13
N ILE A 211 0.59 -12.77 -9.39
CA ILE A 211 0.73 -11.34 -9.16
C ILE A 211 -0.14 -10.96 -7.98
N VAL A 212 0.42 -10.24 -7.02
CA VAL A 212 -0.30 -9.67 -5.88
C VAL A 212 -0.22 -8.16 -5.98
N ASN A 213 -1.38 -7.48 -6.00
CA ASN A 213 -1.43 -6.02 -5.98
C ASN A 213 -2.07 -5.53 -4.67
N VAL A 214 -1.25 -4.95 -3.80
CA VAL A 214 -1.67 -4.28 -2.56
C VAL A 214 -1.28 -2.79 -2.58
N ALA A 215 -1.06 -2.26 -3.78
CA ALA A 215 -0.62 -0.88 -4.02
C ALA A 215 -1.75 0.02 -4.49
N ARG A 216 -1.96 0.07 -5.83
CA ARG A 216 -3.04 0.81 -6.51
C ARG A 216 -3.46 0.06 -7.77
N GLY A 217 -4.73 0.13 -8.10
CA GLY A 217 -5.31 -0.50 -9.30
C GLY A 217 -4.59 -0.14 -10.60
N PRO A 218 -4.34 1.15 -10.90
CA PRO A 218 -3.69 1.60 -12.13
C PRO A 218 -2.31 1.03 -12.44
N LEU A 219 -1.65 0.33 -11.51
CA LEU A 219 -0.38 -0.37 -11.78
C LEU A 219 -0.56 -1.56 -12.72
N VAL A 220 -1.78 -2.07 -12.84
CA VAL A 220 -2.12 -3.25 -13.65
C VAL A 220 -3.04 -2.85 -14.79
N ASP A 221 -2.70 -3.23 -16.01
CA ASP A 221 -3.65 -3.24 -17.13
C ASP A 221 -4.58 -4.45 -16.92
N GLU A 222 -5.77 -4.21 -16.34
CA GLU A 222 -6.73 -5.28 -16.03
C GLU A 222 -7.21 -6.04 -17.28
N ALA A 223 -7.29 -5.37 -18.42
CA ALA A 223 -7.68 -6.04 -19.68
C ALA A 223 -6.58 -6.99 -20.18
N ALA A 224 -5.32 -6.61 -20.02
CA ALA A 224 -4.19 -7.49 -20.33
C ALA A 224 -4.10 -8.64 -19.32
N LEU A 225 -4.30 -8.35 -18.03
CA LEU A 225 -4.33 -9.35 -16.96
C LEU A 225 -5.42 -10.38 -17.19
N TYR A 226 -6.65 -9.95 -17.51
CA TYR A 226 -7.75 -10.87 -17.81
C TYR A 226 -7.40 -11.85 -18.94
N ARG A 227 -6.87 -11.35 -20.06
CA ARG A 227 -6.44 -12.18 -21.18
C ARG A 227 -5.36 -13.17 -20.78
N ALA A 228 -4.34 -12.71 -20.07
CA ALA A 228 -3.23 -13.56 -19.60
C ALA A 228 -3.71 -14.68 -18.67
N LEU A 229 -4.69 -14.42 -17.82
CA LEU A 229 -5.28 -15.40 -16.90
C LEU A 229 -6.15 -16.43 -17.63
N VAL A 230 -6.95 -15.98 -18.61
CA VAL A 230 -7.80 -16.89 -19.43
C VAL A 230 -6.95 -17.78 -20.33
N ASP A 231 -5.90 -17.22 -20.93
CA ASP A 231 -5.01 -17.93 -21.85
C ASP A 231 -3.95 -18.77 -21.10
N GLY A 232 -3.89 -18.69 -19.76
CA GLY A 232 -2.93 -19.44 -18.95
C GLY A 232 -1.49 -18.97 -19.11
N VAL A 233 -1.28 -17.71 -19.48
CA VAL A 233 0.06 -17.09 -19.56
C VAL A 233 0.69 -17.00 -18.17
N ILE A 234 -0.14 -16.73 -17.14
CA ILE A 234 0.23 -16.79 -15.73
C ILE A 234 -0.80 -17.60 -14.93
N ALA A 235 -0.40 -18.12 -13.78
CA ALA A 235 -1.26 -19.00 -12.97
C ALA A 235 -2.38 -18.26 -12.26
N GLY A 236 -2.17 -17.03 -11.79
CA GLY A 236 -3.20 -16.32 -11.04
C GLY A 236 -2.84 -14.91 -10.64
N ALA A 237 -3.84 -14.22 -10.08
CA ALA A 237 -3.67 -12.88 -9.50
C ALA A 237 -4.47 -12.74 -8.20
N ALA A 238 -3.95 -11.91 -7.29
CA ALA A 238 -4.63 -11.50 -6.07
C ALA A 238 -4.57 -9.97 -5.94
N LEU A 239 -5.73 -9.34 -5.94
CA LEU A 239 -5.89 -7.90 -6.06
C LEU A 239 -6.63 -7.37 -4.82
N ASP A 240 -5.98 -6.57 -4.01
CA ASP A 240 -6.67 -5.81 -2.94
C ASP A 240 -7.18 -4.47 -3.47
N VAL A 241 -6.71 -4.07 -4.64
CA VAL A 241 -7.04 -2.81 -5.33
C VAL A 241 -7.28 -3.05 -6.82
N THR A 242 -8.19 -2.26 -7.43
CA THR A 242 -8.62 -2.38 -8.83
C THR A 242 -8.72 -1.01 -9.50
N ASP A 243 -8.93 -0.96 -10.82
CA ASP A 243 -9.15 0.26 -11.59
C ASP A 243 -10.32 0.06 -12.58
N PRO A 244 -11.53 0.64 -12.34
CA PRO A 244 -11.89 1.51 -11.22
C PRO A 244 -12.05 0.77 -9.88
N GLU A 245 -12.14 1.56 -8.80
CA GLU A 245 -12.43 1.07 -7.45
C GLU A 245 -13.68 1.76 -6.89
N PRO A 246 -14.75 1.01 -6.50
CA PRO A 246 -14.88 -0.43 -6.63
C PRO A 246 -14.94 -0.89 -8.09
N PRO A 247 -14.55 -2.15 -8.38
CA PRO A 247 -14.68 -2.71 -9.72
C PRO A 247 -16.15 -2.89 -10.08
N ALA A 248 -16.48 -2.73 -11.38
CA ALA A 248 -17.84 -2.90 -11.87
C ALA A 248 -18.39 -4.31 -11.54
N GLU A 249 -19.71 -4.42 -11.34
CA GLU A 249 -20.37 -5.69 -11.02
C GLU A 249 -20.15 -6.75 -12.11
N ASP A 250 -20.01 -6.34 -13.36
CA ASP A 250 -19.77 -7.18 -14.53
C ASP A 250 -18.28 -7.31 -14.88
N ASN A 251 -17.36 -6.86 -14.02
CA ASN A 251 -15.93 -7.02 -14.24
C ASN A 251 -15.60 -8.52 -14.43
N PRO A 252 -15.01 -8.91 -15.56
CA PRO A 252 -14.81 -10.32 -15.91
C PRO A 252 -13.84 -11.05 -14.96
N LEU A 253 -13.00 -10.32 -14.22
CA LEU A 253 -12.09 -10.89 -13.22
C LEU A 253 -12.84 -11.63 -12.09
N TRP A 254 -14.08 -11.18 -11.74
CA TRP A 254 -14.90 -11.83 -10.72
C TRP A 254 -15.21 -13.31 -11.03
N SER A 255 -15.29 -13.66 -12.31
CA SER A 255 -15.64 -15.01 -12.75
C SER A 255 -14.47 -15.99 -12.80
N LEU A 256 -13.24 -15.52 -12.67
CA LEU A 256 -12.05 -16.34 -12.82
C LEU A 256 -11.69 -17.08 -11.52
N PRO A 257 -11.54 -18.42 -11.58
CA PRO A 257 -11.24 -19.23 -10.39
C PRO A 257 -9.80 -19.02 -9.87
N ASN A 258 -8.93 -18.47 -10.69
CA ASN A 258 -7.53 -18.15 -10.38
C ASN A 258 -7.31 -16.67 -10.05
N VAL A 259 -8.39 -15.97 -9.66
CA VAL A 259 -8.35 -14.58 -9.17
C VAL A 259 -8.88 -14.53 -7.75
N ILE A 260 -8.22 -13.74 -6.92
CA ILE A 260 -8.67 -13.35 -5.59
C ILE A 260 -8.80 -11.83 -5.60
N ILE A 261 -9.97 -11.29 -5.24
CA ILE A 261 -10.17 -9.85 -5.06
C ILE A 261 -10.63 -9.62 -3.63
N THR A 262 -9.94 -8.73 -2.92
CA THR A 262 -10.33 -8.23 -1.61
C THR A 262 -10.65 -6.74 -1.71
N PRO A 263 -11.63 -6.22 -0.94
CA PRO A 263 -12.17 -4.88 -1.16
C PRO A 263 -11.35 -3.80 -0.44
N HIS A 264 -10.07 -3.63 -0.82
CA HIS A 264 -9.11 -2.65 -0.29
C HIS A 264 -9.04 -2.69 1.25
N VAL A 265 -8.81 -3.89 1.79
CA VAL A 265 -8.82 -4.17 3.23
C VAL A 265 -7.46 -4.61 3.79
N ALA A 266 -6.39 -4.49 3.01
CA ALA A 266 -5.04 -4.72 3.50
C ALA A 266 -4.72 -3.88 4.74
N ASN A 267 -5.41 -2.74 4.87
CA ASN A 267 -5.40 -1.92 6.07
C ASN A 267 -6.85 -1.54 6.44
N PRO A 268 -7.51 -2.32 7.31
CA PRO A 268 -8.94 -2.15 7.59
C PRO A 268 -9.23 -0.81 8.28
N ALA A 269 -10.31 -0.14 7.85
CA ALA A 269 -10.72 1.15 8.41
C ALA A 269 -11.11 1.05 9.91
N SER A 270 -11.61 -0.11 10.34
CA SER A 270 -11.93 -0.36 11.75
C SER A 270 -10.67 -0.42 12.61
N GLY A 271 -10.57 0.46 13.59
CA GLY A 271 -9.40 0.56 14.47
C GLY A 271 -8.24 1.43 13.94
N LEU A 272 -8.38 1.97 12.73
CA LEU A 272 -7.33 2.75 12.07
C LEU A 272 -6.85 3.93 12.91
N THR A 273 -7.74 4.69 13.51
CA THR A 273 -7.41 5.85 14.35
C THR A 273 -6.66 5.43 15.61
N ARG A 274 -7.07 4.33 16.24
CA ARG A 274 -6.38 3.77 17.41
C ARG A 274 -4.94 3.38 17.06
N GLU A 275 -4.75 2.75 15.92
CA GLU A 275 -3.42 2.35 15.46
C GLU A 275 -2.58 3.56 15.03
N PHE A 276 -3.19 4.57 14.39
CA PHE A 276 -2.53 5.79 13.96
C PHE A 276 -2.13 6.72 15.13
N ALA A 277 -2.81 6.63 16.27
CA ALA A 277 -2.58 7.47 17.42
C ALA A 277 -1.11 7.53 17.91
N PRO A 278 -0.35 6.41 18.04
CA PRO A 278 1.07 6.46 18.39
C PRO A 278 1.95 7.17 17.35
N TRP A 279 1.63 7.04 16.07
CA TRP A 279 2.34 7.71 14.98
C TRP A 279 2.13 9.22 15.03
N LEU A 280 0.88 9.65 15.24
CA LEU A 280 0.55 11.07 15.44
C LEU A 280 1.26 11.62 16.65
N ALA A 281 1.25 10.90 17.78
CA ALA A 281 1.93 11.33 19.02
C ALA A 281 3.43 11.51 18.80
N GLU A 282 4.09 10.61 18.06
CA GLU A 282 5.50 10.75 17.72
C GLU A 282 5.76 12.00 16.86
N ASN A 283 4.95 12.22 15.82
CA ASN A 283 5.10 13.41 14.99
C ASN A 283 4.82 14.72 15.75
N LEU A 284 3.88 14.72 16.70
CA LEU A 284 3.65 15.88 17.57
C LEU A 284 4.85 16.18 18.48
N ARG A 285 5.51 15.13 19.03
CA ARG A 285 6.74 15.32 19.82
C ARG A 285 7.86 15.91 18.97
N ARG A 286 8.04 15.40 17.75
CA ARG A 286 9.02 15.91 16.80
C ARG A 286 8.75 17.37 16.42
N PHE A 287 7.48 17.71 16.15
CA PHE A 287 7.07 19.08 15.86
C PHE A 287 7.37 20.01 17.03
N ALA A 288 7.07 19.59 18.27
CA ALA A 288 7.39 20.35 19.48
C ALA A 288 8.89 20.56 19.68
N ALA A 289 9.71 19.59 19.26
CA ALA A 289 11.16 19.63 19.37
C ALA A 289 11.84 20.35 18.19
N GLY A 290 11.10 20.70 17.13
CA GLY A 290 11.67 21.24 15.90
C GLY A 290 12.47 20.22 15.09
N GLU A 291 12.16 18.93 15.26
CA GLU A 291 12.77 17.82 14.53
C GLU A 291 12.05 17.54 13.22
N ASP A 292 12.72 16.80 12.31
CA ASP A 292 12.10 16.35 11.07
C ASP A 292 10.92 15.41 11.36
N LEU A 293 9.77 15.68 10.73
CA LEU A 293 8.59 14.85 10.87
C LEU A 293 8.69 13.59 10.03
N LEU A 294 8.10 12.50 10.53
CA LEU A 294 7.98 11.26 9.80
C LEU A 294 7.01 11.41 8.62
N ALA A 295 7.30 10.74 7.52
CA ALA A 295 6.47 10.73 6.31
C ALA A 295 6.08 12.12 5.79
N ARG A 296 7.05 13.03 5.78
CA ARG A 296 6.86 14.35 5.19
C ARG A 296 6.58 14.23 3.69
N VAL A 297 5.48 14.84 3.29
CA VAL A 297 5.07 14.96 1.89
C VAL A 297 5.90 16.05 1.22
N THR A 298 6.37 15.78 0.03
CA THR A 298 7.03 16.78 -0.82
C THR A 298 6.19 16.98 -2.07
N PRO A 299 5.74 18.22 -2.39
CA PRO A 299 4.87 18.50 -3.53
C PRO A 299 5.39 17.95 -4.86
N ASP A 300 6.71 17.91 -5.04
CA ASP A 300 7.36 17.39 -6.25
C ASP A 300 7.15 15.88 -6.48
N ARG A 301 6.58 15.15 -5.53
CA ARG A 301 6.55 13.68 -5.55
C ARG A 301 5.16 13.07 -5.64
N ASN A 302 4.10 13.84 -5.46
CA ASN A 302 2.70 13.39 -5.50
C ASN A 302 2.38 12.15 -4.62
N TYR A 303 3.21 11.83 -3.63
CA TYR A 303 3.02 10.70 -2.70
C TYR A 303 3.89 10.84 -1.43
#